data_c4a5daab50a4418c68d2da032031286a
#
_entry.id   c4a5daab50a4418c68d2da032031286a
#
_cell.length_a   1.000
_cell.length_b   1.000
_cell.length_c   1.000
_cell.angle_alpha   90.00
_cell.angle_beta   90.00
_cell.angle_gamma   90.00
#
_symmetry.space_group_name_H-M   'P 1'
#
loop_
_entity.id
_entity.type
_entity.pdbx_description
1 polymer ?
#
loop_
_entity_poly.entity_id
_entity_poly.type
_entity_poly.pdbx_seq_one_letter_code
_entity_poly.pdbx_strand_id
1 'polypeptide(L)'
;MIYYPLATLMQAGVRDIMVITNPENQAAYRRLLRRSHQRWGVRIQIVSQDEPQGIAQAITIAADYAFWPKGEHCFLVLGDNMFHGLTPSLFDKAELFGATIYLACVRDPQRYGVAEFVNNTIVKIHEKPAQPSSTYAVTGLYCYDDTAPDMVRNMTPSARGELEITDLNNLYLAEKRLAYYKLPASAAWLDAGTPDALCEASQYVRAVQHRTTSLVGSPELTALWQGWVTLENITLEFQSREDAYARSVLAALTPALAT
;
A
#
# COMPACT_ATOMS: atom_id res chain seq x y z
N MET A 1 -6.77 -6.11 8.63
CA MET A 1 -5.65 -5.85 7.69
C MET A 1 -6.03 -4.81 6.62
N ILE A 2 -7.06 -4.97 5.82
CA ILE A 2 -7.36 -4.13 4.63
C ILE A 2 -7.37 -2.60 4.87
N TYR A 3 -7.70 -2.13 6.06
CA TYR A 3 -7.73 -0.69 6.37
C TYR A 3 -6.35 -0.03 6.30
N TYR A 4 -5.26 -0.75 6.60
CA TYR A 4 -3.90 -0.20 6.53
C TYR A 4 -3.49 0.18 5.11
N PRO A 5 -3.52 -0.75 4.12
CA PRO A 5 -3.22 -0.39 2.74
C PRO A 5 -4.20 0.63 2.15
N LEU A 6 -5.50 0.56 2.52
CA LEU A 6 -6.46 1.59 2.10
C LEU A 6 -6.07 2.97 2.62
N ALA A 7 -5.76 3.11 3.91
CA ALA A 7 -5.31 4.37 4.48
C ALA A 7 -4.01 4.88 3.82
N THR A 8 -3.09 3.98 3.45
CA THR A 8 -1.86 4.33 2.73
C THR A 8 -2.16 4.94 1.35
N LEU A 9 -3.04 4.29 0.56
CA LEU A 9 -3.47 4.84 -0.74
C LEU A 9 -4.22 6.18 -0.57
N MET A 10 -5.06 6.28 0.44
CA MET A 10 -5.77 7.52 0.74
C MET A 10 -4.83 8.65 1.15
N GLN A 11 -3.73 8.36 1.88
CA GLN A 11 -2.67 9.34 2.18
C GLN A 11 -1.96 9.84 0.91
N ALA A 12 -1.83 8.99 -0.10
CA ALA A 12 -1.33 9.37 -1.43
C ALA A 12 -2.37 10.15 -2.27
N GLY A 13 -3.55 10.47 -1.73
CA GLY A 13 -4.58 11.20 -2.45
C GLY A 13 -5.49 10.34 -3.34
N VAL A 14 -5.31 9.02 -3.35
CA VAL A 14 -6.07 8.10 -4.21
C VAL A 14 -7.50 7.93 -3.72
N ARG A 15 -8.48 8.15 -4.59
CA ARG A 15 -9.92 8.04 -4.29
C ARG A 15 -10.63 6.91 -5.03
N ASP A 16 -10.05 6.45 -6.14
CA ASP A 16 -10.52 5.29 -6.90
C ASP A 16 -9.59 4.12 -6.60
N ILE A 17 -10.11 3.08 -5.95
CA ILE A 17 -9.33 1.97 -5.44
C ILE A 17 -9.89 0.65 -5.94
N MET A 18 -9.05 -0.21 -6.51
CA MET A 18 -9.40 -1.58 -6.82
C MET A 18 -8.80 -2.51 -5.75
N VAL A 19 -9.64 -3.36 -5.17
CA VAL A 19 -9.20 -4.45 -4.28
C VAL A 19 -9.24 -5.74 -5.07
N ILE A 20 -8.07 -6.31 -5.32
CA ILE A 20 -7.89 -7.60 -5.98
C ILE A 20 -7.73 -8.67 -4.90
N THR A 21 -8.57 -9.69 -4.93
CA THR A 21 -8.59 -10.73 -3.91
C THR A 21 -8.93 -12.09 -4.53
N ASN A 22 -8.80 -13.19 -3.77
CA ASN A 22 -9.29 -14.48 -4.21
C ASN A 22 -10.83 -14.52 -4.26
N PRO A 23 -11.44 -15.42 -5.05
CA PRO A 23 -12.89 -15.51 -5.19
C PRO A 23 -13.62 -15.71 -3.86
N GLU A 24 -13.04 -16.49 -2.94
CA GLU A 24 -13.65 -16.85 -1.65
C GLU A 24 -13.86 -15.63 -0.75
N ASN A 25 -12.95 -14.66 -0.77
CA ASN A 25 -13.00 -13.47 0.08
C ASN A 25 -13.77 -12.30 -0.54
N GLN A 26 -14.10 -12.36 -1.82
CA GLN A 26 -14.73 -11.25 -2.55
C GLN A 26 -16.03 -10.77 -1.87
N ALA A 27 -16.91 -11.70 -1.47
CA ALA A 27 -18.17 -11.37 -0.82
C ALA A 27 -17.96 -10.68 0.54
N ALA A 28 -16.95 -11.09 1.30
CA ALA A 28 -16.63 -10.49 2.59
C ALA A 28 -16.12 -9.04 2.41
N TYR A 29 -15.22 -8.80 1.45
CA TYR A 29 -14.76 -7.44 1.15
C TYR A 29 -15.88 -6.55 0.59
N ARG A 30 -16.75 -7.05 -0.29
CA ARG A 30 -17.92 -6.29 -0.77
C ARG A 30 -18.82 -5.84 0.38
N ARG A 31 -19.06 -6.72 1.35
CA ARG A 31 -19.86 -6.39 2.53
C ARG A 31 -19.17 -5.37 3.45
N LEU A 32 -17.87 -5.55 3.69
CA LEU A 32 -17.08 -4.67 4.55
C LEU A 32 -16.96 -3.25 3.99
N LEU A 33 -16.70 -3.13 2.69
CA LEU A 33 -16.35 -1.89 2.02
C LEU A 33 -17.52 -1.22 1.26
N ARG A 34 -18.73 -1.77 1.37
CA ARG A 34 -19.93 -1.30 0.64
C ARG A 34 -20.29 0.18 0.83
N ARG A 35 -19.88 0.81 1.93
CA ARG A 35 -20.18 2.19 2.27
C ARG A 35 -18.96 3.12 2.19
N SER A 36 -17.89 2.68 1.53
CA SER A 36 -16.64 3.43 1.45
C SER A 36 -16.80 4.84 0.90
N HIS A 37 -17.65 5.03 -0.11
CA HIS A 37 -17.90 6.35 -0.68
C HIS A 37 -18.56 7.29 0.35
N GLN A 38 -19.52 6.81 1.11
CA GLN A 38 -20.24 7.60 2.13
C GLN A 38 -19.37 7.87 3.35
N ARG A 39 -18.53 6.89 3.75
CA ARG A 39 -17.71 6.95 4.96
C ARG A 39 -16.40 7.69 4.76
N TRP A 40 -15.79 7.53 3.60
CA TRP A 40 -14.41 8.00 3.35
C TRP A 40 -14.26 8.86 2.09
N GLY A 41 -15.30 9.02 1.29
CA GLY A 41 -15.24 9.72 0.03
C GLY A 41 -14.44 8.99 -1.06
N VAL A 42 -14.24 7.66 -0.93
CA VAL A 42 -13.50 6.83 -1.91
C VAL A 42 -14.42 5.83 -2.59
N ARG A 43 -14.15 5.55 -3.87
CA ARG A 43 -14.83 4.50 -4.65
C ARG A 43 -13.97 3.24 -4.61
N ILE A 44 -14.58 2.12 -4.23
CA ILE A 44 -13.88 0.83 -4.17
C ILE A 44 -14.55 -0.17 -5.10
N GLN A 45 -13.77 -0.68 -6.05
CA GLN A 45 -14.12 -1.82 -6.89
C GLN A 45 -13.44 -3.07 -6.35
N ILE A 46 -14.15 -4.21 -6.32
CA ILE A 46 -13.61 -5.47 -5.83
C ILE A 46 -13.68 -6.49 -6.95
N VAL A 47 -12.53 -7.03 -7.33
CA VAL A 47 -12.37 -8.04 -8.39
C VAL A 47 -11.68 -9.27 -7.84
N SER A 48 -11.88 -10.42 -8.50
CA SER A 48 -11.16 -11.65 -8.15
C SER A 48 -9.92 -11.84 -9.02
N GLN A 49 -8.89 -12.40 -8.39
CA GLN A 49 -7.78 -13.06 -9.04
C GLN A 49 -8.01 -14.56 -8.86
N ASP A 50 -8.44 -15.21 -9.90
CA ASP A 50 -8.88 -16.61 -9.83
C ASP A 50 -7.70 -17.56 -9.67
N GLU A 51 -6.56 -17.26 -10.33
CA GLU A 51 -5.31 -17.98 -10.21
C GLU A 51 -4.18 -17.01 -9.84
N PRO A 52 -3.49 -17.21 -8.71
CA PRO A 52 -2.39 -16.33 -8.29
C PRO A 52 -1.13 -16.64 -9.14
N GLN A 53 -0.83 -15.76 -10.09
CA GLN A 53 0.33 -15.86 -10.98
C GLN A 53 1.42 -14.83 -10.63
N GLY A 54 1.46 -14.35 -9.40
CA GLY A 54 2.42 -13.37 -8.93
C GLY A 54 1.84 -11.96 -8.74
N ILE A 55 2.61 -11.09 -8.08
CA ILE A 55 2.17 -9.74 -7.71
C ILE A 55 1.94 -8.87 -8.95
N ALA A 56 2.80 -8.98 -9.98
CA ALA A 56 2.69 -8.16 -11.18
C ALA A 56 1.39 -8.42 -11.97
N GLN A 57 0.76 -9.60 -11.83
CA GLN A 57 -0.53 -9.90 -12.45
C GLN A 57 -1.63 -8.91 -12.03
N ALA A 58 -1.57 -8.36 -10.82
CA ALA A 58 -2.54 -7.35 -10.37
C ALA A 58 -2.62 -6.14 -11.30
N ILE A 59 -1.51 -5.79 -11.94
CA ILE A 59 -1.39 -4.68 -12.89
C ILE A 59 -2.20 -4.96 -14.16
N THR A 60 -2.10 -6.16 -14.72
CA THR A 60 -2.88 -6.54 -15.90
C THR A 60 -4.35 -6.69 -15.58
N ILE A 61 -4.70 -7.24 -14.41
CA ILE A 61 -6.08 -7.31 -13.94
C ILE A 61 -6.69 -5.91 -13.86
N ALA A 62 -6.00 -4.93 -13.28
CA ALA A 62 -6.49 -3.57 -13.20
C ALA A 62 -6.74 -2.96 -14.60
N ALA A 63 -5.85 -3.19 -15.56
CA ALA A 63 -6.00 -2.73 -16.92
C ALA A 63 -7.17 -3.42 -17.65
N ASP A 64 -7.32 -4.74 -17.50
CA ASP A 64 -8.36 -5.53 -18.16
C ASP A 64 -9.78 -5.16 -17.66
N TYR A 65 -9.90 -4.66 -16.44
CA TYR A 65 -11.14 -4.09 -15.92
C TYR A 65 -11.33 -2.60 -16.25
N ALA A 66 -10.52 -2.04 -17.14
CA ALA A 66 -10.51 -0.62 -17.51
C ALA A 66 -10.41 0.33 -16.29
N PHE A 67 -9.74 -0.14 -15.25
CA PHE A 67 -9.52 0.63 -14.02
C PHE A 67 -8.33 1.59 -14.13
N TRP A 68 -7.45 1.35 -15.09
CA TRP A 68 -6.23 2.14 -15.29
C TRP A 68 -6.37 3.03 -16.52
N PRO A 69 -6.68 4.34 -16.35
CA PRO A 69 -6.82 5.25 -17.47
C PRO A 69 -5.48 5.49 -18.17
N LYS A 70 -5.53 5.67 -19.49
CA LYS A 70 -4.35 5.98 -20.28
C LYS A 70 -3.79 7.35 -19.90
N GLY A 71 -2.47 7.41 -19.73
CA GLY A 71 -1.75 8.63 -19.35
C GLY A 71 -1.75 8.92 -17.86
N GLU A 72 -2.33 8.02 -17.02
CA GLU A 72 -2.34 8.18 -15.58
C GLU A 72 -1.42 7.19 -14.88
N HIS A 73 -0.98 7.54 -13.68
CA HIS A 73 -0.23 6.64 -12.81
C HIS A 73 -1.16 5.91 -11.85
N CYS A 74 -0.75 4.72 -11.45
CA CYS A 74 -1.47 3.89 -10.50
C CYS A 74 -0.57 3.50 -9.33
N PHE A 75 -1.05 3.70 -8.10
CA PHE A 75 -0.41 3.17 -6.92
C PHE A 75 -0.84 1.72 -6.70
N LEU A 76 0.12 0.85 -6.42
CA LEU A 76 -0.08 -0.52 -5.98
C LEU A 76 0.42 -0.67 -4.55
N VAL A 77 -0.42 -1.20 -3.67
CA VAL A 77 -0.03 -1.57 -2.30
C VAL A 77 -0.45 -3.00 -1.99
N LEU A 78 0.44 -3.76 -1.35
CA LEU A 78 0.15 -5.14 -0.97
C LEU A 78 -0.78 -5.17 0.25
N GLY A 79 -1.73 -6.10 0.26
CA GLY A 79 -2.81 -6.20 1.24
C GLY A 79 -2.37 -6.53 2.68
N ASP A 80 -1.17 -7.05 2.85
CA ASP A 80 -0.53 -7.41 4.10
C ASP A 80 0.52 -6.39 4.57
N ASN A 81 0.72 -5.32 3.81
CA ASN A 81 1.68 -4.28 4.14
C ASN A 81 1.03 -3.15 4.96
N MET A 82 1.71 -2.76 6.01
CA MET A 82 1.32 -1.67 6.90
C MET A 82 2.41 -0.60 6.90
N PHE A 83 2.00 0.64 6.72
CA PHE A 83 2.87 1.80 6.80
C PHE A 83 2.39 2.74 7.91
N HIS A 84 3.33 3.30 8.66
CA HIS A 84 3.05 4.31 9.66
C HIS A 84 4.13 5.40 9.62
N GLY A 85 3.75 6.66 9.81
CA GLY A 85 4.67 7.79 9.79
C GLY A 85 5.11 8.22 8.38
N LEU A 86 4.37 7.81 7.32
CA LEU A 86 4.56 8.37 6.00
C LEU A 86 4.11 9.83 5.97
N THR A 87 4.81 10.65 5.20
CA THR A 87 4.45 12.05 4.97
C THR A 87 3.83 12.21 3.57
N PRO A 88 2.86 13.10 3.36
CA PRO A 88 2.29 13.36 2.03
C PRO A 88 3.35 13.67 0.98
N SER A 89 4.41 14.41 1.34
CA SER A 89 5.51 14.75 0.44
C SER A 89 6.26 13.55 -0.15
N LEU A 90 6.09 12.36 0.44
CA LEU A 90 6.65 11.12 -0.11
C LEU A 90 6.00 10.74 -1.44
N PHE A 91 4.76 11.18 -1.67
CA PHE A 91 3.97 10.85 -2.86
C PHE A 91 4.02 11.93 -3.95
N ASP A 92 4.39 13.18 -3.60
CA ASP A 92 4.30 14.36 -4.48
C ASP A 92 5.04 14.22 -5.83
N LYS A 93 6.05 13.37 -5.89
CA LYS A 93 6.89 13.17 -7.09
C LYS A 93 6.82 11.76 -7.64
N ALA A 94 5.95 10.92 -7.14
CA ALA A 94 5.87 9.51 -7.56
C ALA A 94 5.54 9.39 -9.05
N GLU A 95 4.74 10.31 -9.57
CA GLU A 95 4.26 10.33 -10.96
C GLU A 95 5.20 11.02 -11.96
N LEU A 96 6.38 11.48 -11.53
CA LEU A 96 7.35 12.12 -12.44
C LEU A 96 8.18 11.12 -13.25
N PHE A 97 8.09 9.82 -12.91
CA PHE A 97 8.86 8.73 -13.50
C PHE A 97 7.92 7.65 -14.02
N GLY A 98 8.44 6.74 -14.83
CA GLY A 98 7.66 5.58 -15.30
C GLY A 98 7.26 4.66 -14.17
N ALA A 99 8.18 4.43 -13.23
CA ALA A 99 7.90 3.70 -11.99
C ALA A 99 8.60 4.34 -10.79
N THR A 100 7.96 4.22 -9.63
CA THR A 100 8.53 4.63 -8.34
C THR A 100 8.38 3.50 -7.33
N ILE A 101 9.48 3.15 -6.65
CA ILE A 101 9.51 2.16 -5.58
C ILE A 101 9.89 2.82 -4.25
N TYR A 102 9.43 2.23 -3.16
CA TYR A 102 9.72 2.72 -1.81
C TYR A 102 10.57 1.70 -1.05
N LEU A 103 11.66 2.17 -0.46
CA LEU A 103 12.67 1.33 0.18
C LEU A 103 12.67 1.51 1.69
N ALA A 104 12.63 0.41 2.42
CA ALA A 104 12.83 0.38 3.86
C ALA A 104 14.18 -0.23 4.22
N CYS A 105 14.86 0.34 5.22
CA CYS A 105 16.05 -0.27 5.79
C CYS A 105 15.60 -1.35 6.81
N VAL A 106 15.96 -2.61 6.57
CA VAL A 106 15.53 -3.75 7.38
C VAL A 106 16.71 -4.59 7.87
N ARG A 107 16.48 -5.41 8.90
CA ARG A 107 17.50 -6.31 9.46
C ARG A 107 17.63 -7.64 8.72
N ASP A 108 16.56 -8.06 8.04
CA ASP A 108 16.41 -9.34 7.35
C ASP A 108 16.06 -9.17 5.86
N PRO A 109 16.89 -8.44 5.09
CA PRO A 109 16.58 -8.06 3.70
C PRO A 109 16.41 -9.26 2.75
N GLN A 110 16.99 -10.44 3.07
CA GLN A 110 16.88 -11.66 2.28
C GLN A 110 15.44 -12.17 2.10
N ARG A 111 14.48 -11.62 2.84
CA ARG A 111 13.05 -11.97 2.72
C ARG A 111 12.35 -11.26 1.57
N TYR A 112 12.97 -10.22 1.02
CA TYR A 112 12.34 -9.24 0.14
C TYR A 112 13.11 -9.03 -1.16
N GLY A 113 12.57 -8.26 -2.07
CA GLY A 113 13.35 -7.66 -3.15
C GLY A 113 14.38 -6.68 -2.56
N VAL A 114 15.65 -6.83 -2.89
CA VAL A 114 16.75 -6.03 -2.33
C VAL A 114 17.37 -5.16 -3.40
N ALA A 115 17.44 -3.86 -3.14
CA ALA A 115 18.09 -2.90 -4.03
C ALA A 115 19.62 -2.96 -3.89
N GLU A 116 20.32 -3.19 -5.01
CA GLU A 116 21.78 -3.09 -5.12
C GLU A 116 22.17 -1.67 -5.57
N PHE A 117 23.16 -1.08 -4.87
CA PHE A 117 23.58 0.29 -5.12
C PHE A 117 25.05 0.36 -5.58
N VAL A 118 25.29 1.20 -6.59
CA VAL A 118 26.62 1.68 -6.95
C VAL A 118 26.57 3.21 -6.97
N ASN A 119 27.44 3.87 -6.22
CA ASN A 119 27.49 5.34 -6.11
C ASN A 119 26.10 5.97 -5.82
N ASN A 120 25.38 5.40 -4.88
CA ASN A 120 24.02 5.83 -4.48
C ASN A 120 22.96 5.75 -5.58
N THR A 121 23.21 4.98 -6.65
CA THR A 121 22.25 4.69 -7.71
C THR A 121 21.90 3.23 -7.68
N ILE A 122 20.61 2.88 -7.81
CA ILE A 122 20.21 1.47 -7.94
C ILE A 122 20.70 0.96 -9.29
N VAL A 123 21.40 -0.17 -9.27
CA VAL A 123 21.89 -0.86 -10.48
C VAL A 123 21.13 -2.15 -10.75
N LYS A 124 20.55 -2.75 -9.71
CA LYS A 124 19.72 -3.96 -9.82
C LYS A 124 18.84 -4.14 -8.59
N ILE A 125 17.76 -4.87 -8.76
CA ILE A 125 16.93 -5.35 -7.65
C ILE A 125 16.95 -6.88 -7.72
N HIS A 126 17.28 -7.52 -6.60
CA HIS A 126 17.38 -8.98 -6.47
C HIS A 126 16.21 -9.50 -5.66
N GLU A 127 15.45 -10.45 -6.22
CA GLU A 127 14.35 -11.09 -5.50
C GLU A 127 14.89 -12.09 -4.48
N LYS A 128 14.61 -11.87 -3.21
CA LYS A 128 14.95 -12.77 -2.07
C LYS A 128 16.36 -13.36 -2.13
N PRO A 129 17.41 -12.52 -2.24
CA PRO A 129 18.76 -13.02 -2.40
C PRO A 129 19.26 -13.72 -1.14
N ALA A 130 19.92 -14.87 -1.29
CA ALA A 130 20.54 -15.58 -0.15
C ALA A 130 21.66 -14.74 0.52
N GLN A 131 22.31 -13.88 -0.26
CA GLN A 131 23.33 -12.94 0.22
C GLN A 131 22.96 -11.53 -0.25
N PRO A 132 22.24 -10.76 0.56
CA PRO A 132 21.81 -9.41 0.20
C PRO A 132 23.00 -8.44 0.03
N SER A 133 22.98 -7.65 -1.03
CA SER A 133 23.98 -6.62 -1.32
C SER A 133 23.78 -5.33 -0.50
N SER A 134 22.61 -5.16 0.09
CA SER A 134 22.27 -4.01 0.95
C SER A 134 21.19 -4.39 1.99
N THR A 135 20.92 -3.47 2.92
CA THR A 135 19.80 -3.58 3.88
C THR A 135 18.51 -2.92 3.38
N TYR A 136 18.49 -2.43 2.15
CA TYR A 136 17.33 -1.74 1.60
C TYR A 136 16.40 -2.71 0.88
N ALA A 137 15.31 -3.07 1.54
CA ALA A 137 14.23 -3.87 0.98
C ALA A 137 13.26 -2.98 0.17
N VAL A 138 12.79 -3.47 -0.96
CA VAL A 138 11.67 -2.89 -1.69
C VAL A 138 10.40 -3.24 -0.92
N THR A 139 9.67 -2.22 -0.51
CA THR A 139 8.40 -2.41 0.23
C THR A 139 7.29 -2.82 -0.73
N GLY A 140 6.14 -3.22 -0.17
CA GLY A 140 4.95 -3.50 -0.97
C GLY A 140 4.15 -2.25 -1.34
N LEU A 141 4.82 -1.14 -1.66
CA LEU A 141 4.21 0.10 -2.16
C LEU A 141 4.95 0.54 -3.42
N TYR A 142 4.18 0.78 -4.48
CA TYR A 142 4.69 1.10 -5.82
C TYR A 142 3.80 2.15 -6.47
N CYS A 143 4.38 2.88 -7.42
CA CYS A 143 3.64 3.70 -8.37
C CYS A 143 4.15 3.40 -9.78
N TYR A 144 3.25 3.17 -10.73
CA TYR A 144 3.58 2.84 -12.12
C TYR A 144 2.78 3.71 -13.08
N ASP A 145 3.36 4.03 -14.24
CA ASP A 145 2.65 4.66 -15.33
C ASP A 145 1.81 3.66 -16.16
N ASP A 146 1.06 4.15 -17.12
CA ASP A 146 0.16 3.39 -17.97
C ASP A 146 0.84 2.41 -18.94
N THR A 147 2.17 2.35 -18.99
CA THR A 147 2.91 1.38 -19.79
C THR A 147 3.13 0.05 -19.05
N ALA A 148 2.97 0.04 -17.72
CA ALA A 148 3.18 -1.14 -16.89
C ALA A 148 2.36 -2.37 -17.31
N PRO A 149 1.05 -2.25 -17.65
CA PRO A 149 0.27 -3.41 -18.09
C PRO A 149 0.86 -4.11 -19.32
N ASP A 150 1.32 -3.35 -20.31
CA ASP A 150 1.91 -3.93 -21.52
C ASP A 150 3.29 -4.54 -21.25
N MET A 151 4.08 -3.93 -20.34
CA MET A 151 5.33 -4.52 -19.90
C MET A 151 5.08 -5.88 -19.21
N VAL A 152 4.10 -5.96 -18.30
CA VAL A 152 3.76 -7.20 -17.59
C VAL A 152 3.26 -8.28 -18.56
N ARG A 153 2.43 -7.95 -19.56
CA ARG A 153 1.95 -8.91 -20.58
C ARG A 153 3.10 -9.55 -21.38
N ASN A 154 4.22 -8.84 -21.51
CA ASN A 154 5.41 -9.32 -22.23
C ASN A 154 6.45 -10.00 -21.32
N MET A 155 6.21 -10.06 -19.99
CA MET A 155 7.10 -10.77 -19.07
C MET A 155 6.93 -12.29 -19.17
N THR A 156 8.02 -12.99 -18.91
CA THR A 156 8.00 -14.44 -18.69
C THR A 156 7.97 -14.75 -17.20
N PRO A 157 7.15 -15.72 -16.76
CA PRO A 157 7.16 -16.15 -15.36
C PRO A 157 8.55 -16.59 -14.89
N SER A 158 8.88 -16.33 -13.65
CA SER A 158 10.11 -16.76 -13.00
C SER A 158 10.19 -18.29 -12.88
N ALA A 159 11.30 -18.81 -12.37
CA ALA A 159 11.45 -20.25 -12.05
C ALA A 159 10.41 -20.74 -11.02
N ARG A 160 9.75 -19.83 -10.29
CA ARG A 160 8.64 -20.13 -9.38
C ARG A 160 7.27 -20.18 -10.08
N GLY A 161 7.21 -19.87 -11.37
CA GLY A 161 5.98 -19.75 -12.13
C GLY A 161 5.22 -18.44 -11.89
N GLU A 162 5.84 -17.42 -11.29
CA GLU A 162 5.22 -16.15 -10.91
C GLU A 162 5.70 -14.99 -11.80
N LEU A 163 4.81 -14.06 -12.10
CA LEU A 163 5.13 -12.74 -12.66
C LEU A 163 5.63 -11.87 -11.51
N GLU A 164 6.96 -11.79 -11.40
CA GLU A 164 7.59 -11.09 -10.27
C GLU A 164 7.54 -9.57 -10.44
N ILE A 165 7.14 -8.89 -9.39
CA ILE A 165 7.17 -7.43 -9.38
C ILE A 165 8.61 -6.89 -9.44
N THR A 166 9.57 -7.67 -8.94
CA THR A 166 11.00 -7.35 -9.03
C THR A 166 11.50 -7.32 -10.48
N ASP A 167 10.99 -8.22 -11.33
CA ASP A 167 11.37 -8.24 -12.75
C ASP A 167 10.80 -7.02 -13.47
N LEU A 168 9.55 -6.65 -13.19
CA LEU A 168 8.97 -5.41 -13.71
C LEU A 168 9.80 -4.18 -13.30
N ASN A 169 10.18 -4.08 -12.02
CA ASN A 169 11.02 -2.98 -11.55
C ASN A 169 12.38 -2.94 -12.27
N ASN A 170 12.99 -4.10 -12.54
CA ASN A 170 14.25 -4.18 -13.30
C ASN A 170 14.07 -3.80 -14.78
N LEU A 171 12.91 -4.04 -15.39
CA LEU A 171 12.62 -3.53 -16.75
C LEU A 171 12.59 -2.01 -16.75
N TYR A 172 11.88 -1.36 -15.82
CA TYR A 172 11.89 0.10 -15.69
C TYR A 172 13.28 0.65 -15.38
N LEU A 173 14.07 -0.07 -14.58
CA LEU A 173 15.45 0.29 -14.28
C LEU A 173 16.33 0.28 -15.53
N ALA A 174 16.20 -0.77 -16.37
CA ALA A 174 16.94 -0.89 -17.63
C ALA A 174 16.60 0.26 -18.61
N GLU A 175 15.35 0.71 -18.61
CA GLU A 175 14.88 1.87 -19.40
C GLU A 175 15.23 3.22 -18.76
N LYS A 176 15.88 3.24 -17.60
CA LYS A 176 16.20 4.47 -16.82
C LYS A 176 14.95 5.27 -16.42
N ARG A 177 13.85 4.58 -16.20
CA ARG A 177 12.53 5.14 -15.85
C ARG A 177 12.09 4.75 -14.44
N LEU A 178 12.98 4.16 -13.62
CA LEU A 178 12.73 3.81 -12.23
C LEU A 178 13.27 4.89 -11.29
N ALA A 179 12.38 5.43 -10.46
CA ALA A 179 12.75 6.23 -9.29
C ALA A 179 12.64 5.42 -8.01
N TYR A 180 13.28 5.88 -6.94
CA TYR A 180 13.11 5.29 -5.62
C TYR A 180 13.09 6.36 -4.52
N TYR A 181 12.35 6.08 -3.46
CA TYR A 181 12.37 6.87 -2.24
C TYR A 181 12.69 5.97 -1.03
N LYS A 182 13.65 6.39 -0.22
CA LYS A 182 13.93 5.73 1.05
C LYS A 182 12.94 6.24 2.09
N LEU A 183 12.25 5.32 2.76
CA LEU A 183 11.39 5.68 3.87
C LEU A 183 12.23 6.38 4.97
N PRO A 184 11.70 7.46 5.58
CA PRO A 184 12.39 8.14 6.66
C PRO A 184 12.54 7.21 7.87
N ALA A 185 13.56 7.42 8.69
CA ALA A 185 13.81 6.61 9.89
C ALA A 185 12.66 6.66 10.91
N SER A 186 11.79 7.68 10.83
CA SER A 186 10.58 7.81 11.65
C SER A 186 9.40 6.97 11.13
N ALA A 187 9.46 6.47 9.90
CA ALA A 187 8.43 5.62 9.35
C ALA A 187 8.66 4.15 9.71
N ALA A 188 7.59 3.45 9.97
CA ALA A 188 7.59 2.00 10.13
C ALA A 188 6.92 1.36 8.91
N TRP A 189 7.56 0.35 8.36
CA TRP A 189 6.99 -0.60 7.41
C TRP A 189 6.96 -1.98 8.03
N LEU A 190 5.81 -2.63 7.99
CA LEU A 190 5.55 -3.94 8.55
C LEU A 190 4.90 -4.81 7.47
N ASP A 191 5.56 -5.92 7.15
CA ASP A 191 5.05 -6.97 6.28
C ASP A 191 4.38 -8.03 7.16
N ALA A 192 3.05 -8.12 7.14
CA ALA A 192 2.28 -9.03 7.99
C ALA A 192 1.92 -10.35 7.27
N GLY A 193 2.73 -10.77 6.30
CA GLY A 193 2.49 -11.97 5.47
C GLY A 193 2.68 -13.31 6.17
N THR A 194 3.20 -13.33 7.41
CA THR A 194 3.32 -14.55 8.24
C THR A 194 2.63 -14.38 9.59
N PRO A 195 2.24 -15.48 10.29
CA PRO A 195 1.64 -15.37 11.61
C PRO A 195 2.49 -14.61 12.63
N ASP A 196 3.80 -14.83 12.63
CA ASP A 196 4.73 -14.14 13.52
C ASP A 196 4.82 -12.66 13.20
N ALA A 197 4.97 -12.30 11.93
CA ALA A 197 5.02 -10.91 11.46
C ALA A 197 3.69 -10.18 11.72
N LEU A 198 2.55 -10.86 11.59
CA LEU A 198 1.23 -10.30 11.97
C LEU A 198 1.15 -10.03 13.47
N CYS A 199 1.72 -10.92 14.31
CA CYS A 199 1.80 -10.72 15.73
C CYS A 199 2.66 -9.49 16.09
N GLU A 200 3.84 -9.35 15.47
CA GLU A 200 4.72 -8.19 15.65
C GLU A 200 4.04 -6.90 15.21
N ALA A 201 3.39 -6.89 14.06
CA ALA A 201 2.62 -5.76 13.56
C ALA A 201 1.50 -5.36 14.54
N SER A 202 0.79 -6.35 15.10
CA SER A 202 -0.26 -6.11 16.10
C SER A 202 0.29 -5.50 17.39
N GLN A 203 1.46 -5.95 17.85
CA GLN A 203 2.15 -5.38 19.02
C GLN A 203 2.59 -3.93 18.76
N TYR A 204 3.15 -3.65 17.58
CA TYR A 204 3.53 -2.31 17.18
C TYR A 204 2.31 -1.36 17.19
N VAL A 205 1.23 -1.73 16.51
CA VAL A 205 -0.02 -0.93 16.46
C VAL A 205 -0.54 -0.67 17.87
N ARG A 206 -0.61 -1.73 18.70
CA ARG A 206 -1.05 -1.60 20.08
C ARG A 206 -0.17 -0.64 20.88
N ALA A 207 1.16 -0.73 20.74
CA ALA A 207 2.10 0.15 21.45
C ALA A 207 1.93 1.61 21.05
N VAL A 208 1.81 1.90 19.75
CA VAL A 208 1.58 3.26 19.23
C VAL A 208 0.24 3.79 19.74
N GLN A 209 -0.86 3.07 19.51
CA GLN A 209 -2.21 3.53 19.86
C GLN A 209 -2.44 3.66 21.35
N HIS A 210 -1.74 2.85 22.19
CA HIS A 210 -1.84 2.96 23.62
C HIS A 210 -1.05 4.15 24.21
N ARG A 211 -0.01 4.60 23.52
CA ARG A 211 0.86 5.71 23.96
C ARG A 211 0.46 7.04 23.38
N THR A 212 -0.30 7.03 22.31
CA THR A 212 -0.76 8.22 21.61
C THR A 212 -2.27 8.17 21.44
N THR A 213 -2.87 9.27 21.04
CA THR A 213 -4.28 9.31 20.62
C THR A 213 -4.45 8.95 19.14
N SER A 214 -3.35 8.66 18.43
CA SER A 214 -3.37 8.37 17.00
C SER A 214 -3.83 6.94 16.72
N LEU A 215 -4.62 6.75 15.67
CA LEU A 215 -4.92 5.44 15.10
C LEU A 215 -4.02 5.16 13.91
N VAL A 216 -3.36 4.01 13.92
CA VAL A 216 -2.55 3.54 12.79
C VAL A 216 -3.47 3.00 11.70
N GLY A 217 -3.35 3.54 10.48
CA GLY A 217 -4.08 3.04 9.31
C GLY A 217 -5.59 3.18 9.41
N SER A 218 -6.11 4.31 9.93
CA SER A 218 -7.54 4.62 9.95
C SER A 218 -7.96 5.34 8.68
N PRO A 219 -8.79 4.73 7.82
CA PRO A 219 -9.36 5.40 6.66
C PRO A 219 -10.20 6.63 7.02
N GLU A 220 -10.90 6.59 8.16
CA GLU A 220 -11.73 7.69 8.65
C GLU A 220 -10.89 8.95 8.93
N LEU A 221 -9.82 8.79 9.71
CA LEU A 221 -8.94 9.92 10.02
C LEU A 221 -8.19 10.39 8.77
N THR A 222 -7.79 9.48 7.89
CA THR A 222 -7.14 9.85 6.63
C THR A 222 -8.10 10.65 5.75
N ALA A 223 -9.36 10.22 5.61
CA ALA A 223 -10.38 10.95 4.85
C ALA A 223 -10.65 12.35 5.43
N LEU A 224 -10.64 12.47 6.76
CA LEU A 224 -10.77 13.76 7.44
C LEU A 224 -9.59 14.68 7.13
N TRP A 225 -8.36 14.20 7.25
CA TRP A 225 -7.15 14.99 6.97
C TRP A 225 -7.03 15.39 5.51
N GLN A 226 -7.54 14.57 4.60
CA GLN A 226 -7.64 14.88 3.17
C GLN A 226 -8.79 15.85 2.85
N GLY A 227 -9.65 16.18 3.83
CA GLY A 227 -10.81 17.05 3.61
C GLY A 227 -11.93 16.39 2.78
N TRP A 228 -11.95 15.07 2.67
CA TRP A 228 -12.96 14.34 1.88
C TRP A 228 -14.25 14.12 2.64
N VAL A 229 -14.18 14.16 3.95
CA VAL A 229 -15.32 14.08 4.87
C VAL A 229 -15.17 15.12 5.98
N THR A 230 -16.28 15.47 6.62
CA THR A 230 -16.26 16.45 7.73
C THR A 230 -16.15 15.72 9.07
N LEU A 231 -15.65 16.44 10.08
CA LEU A 231 -15.61 15.96 11.46
C LEU A 231 -17.00 15.58 11.97
N GLU A 232 -18.02 16.38 11.62
CA GLU A 232 -19.41 16.12 11.99
C GLU A 232 -19.91 14.77 11.43
N ASN A 233 -19.64 14.49 10.14
CA ASN A 233 -20.07 13.25 9.50
C ASN A 233 -19.46 12.02 10.19
N ILE A 234 -18.16 12.07 10.53
CA ILE A 234 -17.51 10.97 11.25
C ILE A 234 -18.10 10.83 12.66
N THR A 235 -18.25 11.94 13.38
CA THR A 235 -18.77 11.93 14.75
C THR A 235 -20.17 11.32 14.79
N LEU A 236 -21.08 11.74 13.92
CA LEU A 236 -22.44 11.23 13.83
C LEU A 236 -22.48 9.72 13.51
N GLU A 237 -21.64 9.26 12.58
CA GLU A 237 -21.58 7.83 12.25
C GLU A 237 -21.11 6.99 13.43
N PHE A 238 -20.06 7.44 14.14
CA PHE A 238 -19.43 6.64 15.18
C PHE A 238 -20.07 6.75 16.56
N GLN A 239 -20.77 7.86 16.88
CA GLN A 239 -21.52 8.00 18.12
C GLN A 239 -22.66 6.97 18.27
N SER A 240 -23.21 6.48 17.15
CA SER A 240 -24.26 5.47 17.16
C SER A 240 -23.73 4.02 17.31
N ARG A 241 -22.42 3.83 17.38
CA ARG A 241 -21.74 2.53 17.44
C ARG A 241 -21.12 2.29 18.80
N GLU A 242 -21.27 1.06 19.32
CA GLU A 242 -20.75 0.66 20.63
C GLU A 242 -19.47 -0.20 20.55
N ASP A 243 -18.96 -0.46 19.33
CA ASP A 243 -17.77 -1.30 19.15
C ASP A 243 -16.47 -0.59 19.58
N ALA A 244 -15.43 -1.40 19.83
CA ALA A 244 -14.13 -0.88 20.28
C ALA A 244 -13.46 0.05 19.26
N TYR A 245 -13.63 -0.21 17.96
CA TYR A 245 -13.08 0.62 16.90
C TYR A 245 -13.75 2.01 16.90
N ALA A 246 -15.06 2.07 17.03
CA ALA A 246 -15.80 3.33 17.12
C ALA A 246 -15.30 4.19 18.29
N ARG A 247 -15.14 3.59 19.48
CA ARG A 247 -14.58 4.30 20.64
C ARG A 247 -13.17 4.85 20.36
N SER A 248 -12.34 4.08 19.69
CA SER A 248 -10.98 4.51 19.32
C SER A 248 -10.98 5.67 18.31
N VAL A 249 -11.86 5.64 17.31
CA VAL A 249 -12.01 6.75 16.34
C VAL A 249 -12.46 8.02 17.07
N LEU A 250 -13.49 7.96 17.89
CA LEU A 250 -13.99 9.12 18.65
C LEU A 250 -12.94 9.69 19.61
N ALA A 251 -12.17 8.82 20.28
CA ALA A 251 -11.09 9.25 21.15
C ALA A 251 -9.97 9.98 20.37
N ALA A 252 -9.66 9.53 19.17
CA ALA A 252 -8.66 10.18 18.30
C ALA A 252 -9.13 11.53 17.73
N LEU A 253 -10.44 11.77 17.67
CA LEU A 253 -11.04 13.05 17.25
C LEU A 253 -11.13 14.08 18.37
N THR A 254 -11.08 13.67 19.64
CA THR A 254 -11.26 14.55 20.80
C THR A 254 -10.30 15.75 20.84
N PRO A 255 -8.99 15.62 20.51
CA PRO A 255 -8.10 16.78 20.46
C PRO A 255 -8.49 17.80 19.38
N ALA A 256 -9.09 17.37 18.27
CA ALA A 256 -9.55 18.26 17.20
C ALA A 256 -10.88 18.97 17.54
N LEU A 257 -11.62 18.46 18.52
CA LEU A 257 -12.86 19.08 19.02
C LEU A 257 -12.58 20.12 20.13
N ALA A 258 -11.37 20.14 20.69
CA ALA A 258 -10.97 21.03 21.79
C ALA A 258 -10.29 22.32 21.30
N THR A 259 -10.04 22.45 20.00
CA THR A 259 -9.48 23.65 19.36
C THR A 259 -10.52 24.36 18.50
#